data_5209de746dfa8d07e737158b8792ec17
#
_entry.id   5209de746dfa8d07e737158b8792ec17
#
_cell.length_a   1.000
_cell.length_b   1.000
_cell.length_c   1.000
_cell.angle_alpha   90.00
_cell.angle_beta   90.00
_cell.angle_gamma   90.00
#
_symmetry.space_group_name_H-M   'P 1'
#
loop_
_entity.id
_entity.type
_entity.pdbx_description
1 polymer ?
#
loop_
_entity_poly.entity_id
_entity_poly.type
_entity_poly.pdbx_seq_one_letter_code
_entity_poly.pdbx_strand_id
1 'polypeptide(L)'
;MDIFAELQWRGLIDDYTGRTESGDSSRGLPQRLADGPITLYCGFDPTADSLHAGSLVPLIALRRFQLAGHHPIAVAGGATGSIGDPSGKSQERQLLSKEQIAANVAAIRPQLARFLDFDAPANPARLVDNADWLGPVSFLDFLRDVGKHFTVNQMVAKESVRARMEDRDVGISYTEFSYMLLQAYDFYHLARVHGCELQIGGSDQWGNITAGMDLTRKKLDRRAWGLTLPLITKADGTKFGKTEGGTVWLDPRRTSPYRFYQFWIQTDDRDVVRYLK
;
A
#
# COMPACT_ATOMS: atom_id res chain seq x y z
N MET A 1 -14.38 9.68 -16.40
CA MET A 1 -14.91 8.54 -15.59
C MET A 1 -14.81 8.95 -14.14
N ASP A 2 -15.90 8.87 -13.38
CA ASP A 2 -15.86 9.10 -11.93
C ASP A 2 -15.20 7.87 -11.28
N ILE A 3 -13.95 8.03 -10.91
CA ILE A 3 -13.16 6.94 -10.34
C ILE A 3 -13.67 6.50 -8.97
N PHE A 4 -14.19 7.45 -8.15
CA PHE A 4 -14.70 7.10 -6.83
C PHE A 4 -15.96 6.23 -6.93
N ALA A 5 -16.91 6.63 -7.78
CA ALA A 5 -18.11 5.84 -8.05
C ALA A 5 -17.77 4.45 -8.64
N GLU A 6 -16.78 4.38 -9.52
CA GLU A 6 -16.31 3.11 -10.11
C GLU A 6 -15.73 2.17 -9.03
N LEU A 7 -14.87 2.68 -8.14
CA LEU A 7 -14.32 1.88 -7.04
C LEU A 7 -15.40 1.45 -6.05
N GLN A 8 -16.37 2.33 -5.76
CA GLN A 8 -17.48 2.03 -4.87
C GLN A 8 -18.38 0.93 -5.46
N TRP A 9 -18.73 1.01 -6.73
CA TRP A 9 -19.53 -0.01 -7.42
C TRP A 9 -18.85 -1.39 -7.41
N ARG A 10 -17.50 -1.41 -7.49
CA ARG A 10 -16.70 -2.64 -7.41
C ARG A 10 -16.52 -3.16 -6.00
N GLY A 11 -16.93 -2.41 -4.98
CA GLY A 11 -16.65 -2.77 -3.58
C GLY A 11 -15.17 -2.68 -3.22
N LEU A 12 -14.42 -1.81 -3.91
CA LEU A 12 -12.97 -1.59 -3.70
C LEU A 12 -12.68 -0.44 -2.73
N ILE A 13 -13.66 0.06 -2.00
CA ILE A 13 -13.48 1.07 -0.96
C ILE A 13 -13.82 0.43 0.38
N ASP A 14 -12.82 0.34 1.26
CA ASP A 14 -13.00 -0.05 2.67
C ASP A 14 -13.21 1.21 3.53
N ASP A 15 -12.25 2.13 3.53
CA ASP A 15 -12.34 3.42 4.20
C ASP A 15 -11.62 4.52 3.41
N TYR A 16 -11.93 5.79 3.70
CA TYR A 16 -11.30 6.94 3.07
C TYR A 16 -11.42 8.20 3.93
N THR A 17 -10.50 9.12 3.74
CA THR A 17 -10.47 10.38 4.51
C THR A 17 -11.53 11.37 4.08
N GLY A 18 -12.14 12.03 5.05
CA GLY A 18 -13.23 12.98 4.83
C GLY A 18 -14.61 12.33 4.70
N ARG A 19 -14.73 11.06 5.08
CA ARG A 19 -16.01 10.41 5.31
C ARG A 19 -16.67 11.04 6.54
N THR A 20 -17.83 11.64 6.35
CA THR A 20 -18.64 12.19 7.46
C THR A 20 -19.79 11.24 7.77
N GLU A 21 -20.23 11.15 9.03
CA GLU A 21 -21.40 10.35 9.42
C GLU A 21 -22.69 10.82 8.71
N SER A 22 -22.75 12.10 8.34
CA SER A 22 -23.86 12.70 7.58
C SER A 22 -23.84 12.38 6.08
N GLY A 23 -22.79 11.71 5.56
CA GLY A 23 -22.64 11.47 4.13
C GLY A 23 -22.29 12.71 3.29
N ASP A 24 -22.06 13.87 3.94
CA ASP A 24 -21.61 15.09 3.25
C ASP A 24 -20.16 14.92 2.79
N SER A 25 -19.97 14.69 1.49
CA SER A 25 -18.67 14.53 0.84
C SER A 25 -18.11 15.84 0.28
N SER A 26 -18.79 16.99 0.49
CA SER A 26 -18.46 18.28 -0.14
C SER A 26 -17.02 18.77 0.10
N ARG A 27 -16.31 18.19 1.08
CA ARG A 27 -14.91 18.48 1.40
C ARG A 27 -14.05 17.22 1.55
N GLY A 28 -14.55 16.07 1.13
CA GLY A 28 -13.91 14.78 1.24
C GLY A 28 -13.10 14.38 0.00
N LEU A 29 -12.50 13.19 0.05
CA LEU A 29 -11.77 12.61 -1.09
C LEU A 29 -12.63 12.50 -2.37
N PRO A 30 -13.93 12.14 -2.32
CA PRO A 30 -14.76 12.07 -3.53
C PRO A 30 -14.80 13.39 -4.30
N GLN A 31 -14.99 14.50 -3.59
CA GLN A 31 -15.00 15.83 -4.21
C GLN A 31 -13.63 16.19 -4.79
N ARG A 32 -12.52 15.90 -4.05
CA ARG A 32 -11.18 16.17 -4.56
C ARG A 32 -10.89 15.41 -5.85
N LEU A 33 -11.35 14.16 -5.97
CA LEU A 33 -11.19 13.36 -7.19
C LEU A 33 -12.04 13.91 -8.36
N ALA A 34 -13.21 14.46 -8.07
CA ALA A 34 -14.08 15.10 -9.06
C ALA A 34 -13.50 16.45 -9.56
N ASP A 35 -12.73 17.16 -8.74
CA ASP A 35 -12.13 18.46 -9.08
C ASP A 35 -11.01 18.36 -10.12
N GLY A 36 -10.50 17.16 -10.41
CA GLY A 36 -9.51 16.93 -11.46
C GLY A 36 -8.41 15.93 -11.08
N PRO A 37 -7.46 15.71 -11.99
CA PRO A 37 -6.38 14.75 -11.80
C PRO A 37 -5.54 15.03 -10.55
N ILE A 38 -5.14 13.95 -9.88
CA ILE A 38 -4.21 13.98 -8.75
C ILE A 38 -3.08 12.99 -8.97
N THR A 39 -1.98 13.20 -8.27
CA THR A 39 -0.93 12.17 -8.11
C THR A 39 -1.24 11.32 -6.88
N LEU A 40 -1.16 10.01 -7.03
CA LEU A 40 -1.40 9.04 -5.96
C LEU A 40 -0.32 7.95 -5.96
N TYR A 41 -0.18 7.25 -4.82
CA TYR A 41 0.76 6.14 -4.75
C TYR A 41 0.24 4.93 -3.97
N CYS A 42 0.84 3.79 -4.26
CA CYS A 42 0.78 2.58 -3.45
C CYS A 42 2.18 1.98 -3.29
N GLY A 43 2.51 1.53 -2.09
CA GLY A 43 3.76 0.84 -1.78
C GLY A 43 3.65 -0.68 -2.00
N PHE A 44 4.76 -1.27 -2.45
CA PHE A 44 4.93 -2.71 -2.66
C PHE A 44 6.24 -3.15 -2.03
N ASP A 45 6.18 -3.74 -0.84
CA ASP A 45 7.36 -4.27 -0.17
C ASP A 45 7.86 -5.55 -0.87
N PRO A 46 9.14 -5.60 -1.24
CA PRO A 46 9.74 -6.70 -2.00
C PRO A 46 10.10 -7.89 -1.10
N THR A 47 9.09 -8.47 -0.46
CA THR A 47 9.26 -9.62 0.46
C THR A 47 9.62 -10.91 -0.25
N ALA A 48 9.52 -10.96 -1.58
CA ALA A 48 9.92 -12.04 -2.46
C ALA A 48 10.26 -11.46 -3.86
N ASP A 49 10.86 -12.28 -4.71
CA ASP A 49 11.16 -11.98 -6.12
C ASP A 49 9.91 -11.97 -7.03
N SER A 50 8.72 -12.07 -6.46
CA SER A 50 7.45 -11.99 -7.18
C SER A 50 6.37 -11.34 -6.33
N LEU A 51 5.47 -10.62 -7.01
CA LEU A 51 4.17 -10.26 -6.48
C LEU A 51 3.25 -11.48 -6.48
N HIS A 52 2.21 -11.45 -5.66
CA HIS A 52 1.24 -12.54 -5.52
C HIS A 52 -0.17 -12.10 -5.93
N ALA A 53 -1.11 -13.04 -6.03
CA ALA A 53 -2.48 -12.74 -6.44
C ALA A 53 -3.14 -11.62 -5.60
N GLY A 54 -2.86 -11.54 -4.30
CA GLY A 54 -3.36 -10.44 -3.45
C GLY A 54 -2.83 -9.05 -3.84
N SER A 55 -1.66 -8.98 -4.48
CA SER A 55 -1.10 -7.71 -4.97
C SER A 55 -1.87 -7.16 -6.18
N LEU A 56 -2.71 -7.97 -6.83
CA LEU A 56 -3.54 -7.52 -7.95
C LEU A 56 -4.53 -6.44 -7.55
N VAL A 57 -5.06 -6.49 -6.33
CA VAL A 57 -6.05 -5.51 -5.85
C VAL A 57 -5.51 -4.08 -5.91
N PRO A 58 -4.41 -3.74 -5.21
CA PRO A 58 -3.86 -2.39 -5.29
C PRO A 58 -3.29 -2.06 -6.68
N LEU A 59 -2.77 -3.03 -7.43
CA LEU A 59 -2.28 -2.81 -8.80
C LEU A 59 -3.41 -2.43 -9.75
N ILE A 60 -4.52 -3.16 -9.72
CA ILE A 60 -5.69 -2.88 -10.55
C ILE A 60 -6.33 -1.54 -10.11
N ALA A 61 -6.36 -1.24 -8.82
CA ALA A 61 -6.82 0.06 -8.34
C ALA A 61 -5.96 1.20 -8.91
N LEU A 62 -4.61 1.12 -8.82
CA LEU A 62 -3.72 2.10 -9.45
C LEU A 62 -3.96 2.24 -10.96
N ARG A 63 -4.15 1.11 -11.67
CA ARG A 63 -4.46 1.14 -13.10
C ARG A 63 -5.78 1.84 -13.40
N ARG A 64 -6.81 1.63 -12.57
CA ARG A 64 -8.10 2.32 -12.71
C ARG A 64 -7.98 3.82 -12.51
N PHE A 65 -7.22 4.25 -11.51
CA PHE A 65 -6.89 5.66 -11.34
C PHE A 65 -6.16 6.22 -12.57
N GLN A 66 -5.21 5.48 -13.15
CA GLN A 66 -4.54 5.89 -14.37
C GLN A 66 -5.51 6.04 -15.55
N LEU A 67 -6.38 5.06 -15.76
CA LEU A 67 -7.40 5.10 -16.82
C LEU A 67 -8.42 6.25 -16.64
N ALA A 68 -8.60 6.70 -15.39
CA ALA A 68 -9.42 7.87 -15.07
C ALA A 68 -8.69 9.22 -15.23
N GLY A 69 -7.42 9.20 -15.66
CA GLY A 69 -6.62 10.40 -15.90
C GLY A 69 -5.73 10.85 -14.74
N HIS A 70 -5.70 10.11 -13.62
CA HIS A 70 -4.80 10.40 -12.49
C HIS A 70 -3.39 9.88 -12.74
N HIS A 71 -2.41 10.35 -11.94
CA HIS A 71 -0.99 10.06 -12.10
C HIS A 71 -0.52 9.05 -11.03
N PRO A 72 -0.50 7.73 -11.31
CA PRO A 72 -0.14 6.74 -10.32
C PRO A 72 1.39 6.62 -10.16
N ILE A 73 1.81 6.41 -8.91
CA ILE A 73 3.16 6.06 -8.53
C ILE A 73 3.13 4.69 -7.85
N ALA A 74 3.89 3.73 -8.36
CA ALA A 74 4.21 2.50 -7.66
C ALA A 74 5.52 2.70 -6.90
N VAL A 75 5.50 2.49 -5.58
CA VAL A 75 6.71 2.58 -4.74
C VAL A 75 7.22 1.19 -4.44
N ALA A 76 8.42 0.88 -4.88
CA ALA A 76 9.13 -0.30 -4.41
C ALA A 76 9.72 -0.02 -3.03
N GLY A 77 9.46 -0.89 -2.07
CA GLY A 77 9.92 -0.73 -0.69
C GLY A 77 11.35 -1.24 -0.49
N GLY A 78 12.33 -0.70 -1.22
CA GLY A 78 13.73 -1.13 -1.09
C GLY A 78 14.32 -0.86 0.30
N ALA A 79 13.94 0.24 0.94
CA ALA A 79 14.32 0.52 2.33
C ALA A 79 13.34 -0.12 3.33
N THR A 80 12.04 0.09 3.17
CA THR A 80 11.02 -0.43 4.09
C THR A 80 10.96 -1.96 4.11
N GLY A 81 11.26 -2.62 3.01
CA GLY A 81 11.36 -4.07 2.93
C GLY A 81 12.46 -4.68 3.82
N SER A 82 13.49 -3.88 4.17
CA SER A 82 14.55 -4.31 5.11
C SER A 82 14.10 -4.28 6.58
N ILE A 83 13.02 -3.59 6.87
CA ILE A 83 12.44 -3.45 8.22
C ILE A 83 11.24 -4.40 8.39
N GLY A 84 10.35 -4.41 7.40
CA GLY A 84 9.15 -5.23 7.40
C GLY A 84 7.96 -4.58 8.12
N ASP A 85 6.85 -4.45 7.38
CA ASP A 85 5.60 -3.90 7.92
C ASP A 85 4.97 -4.86 8.94
N PRO A 86 4.70 -4.41 10.18
CA PRO A 86 4.01 -5.22 11.19
C PRO A 86 2.51 -5.31 10.97
N SER A 87 1.92 -4.48 10.10
CA SER A 87 0.47 -4.40 9.87
C SER A 87 -0.12 -5.75 9.45
N GLY A 88 -1.16 -6.19 10.16
CA GLY A 88 -1.85 -7.46 9.89
C GLY A 88 -1.01 -8.72 10.15
N LYS A 89 0.07 -8.62 10.96
CA LYS A 89 0.96 -9.72 11.32
C LYS A 89 0.97 -9.97 12.82
N SER A 90 1.05 -11.24 13.19
CA SER A 90 1.17 -11.69 14.57
C SER A 90 2.62 -11.94 15.02
N GLN A 91 3.55 -12.04 14.08
CA GLN A 91 4.96 -12.33 14.34
C GLN A 91 5.87 -11.39 13.56
N GLU A 92 7.05 -11.12 14.11
CA GLU A 92 8.10 -10.35 13.44
C GLU A 92 8.55 -11.05 12.15
N ARG A 93 8.82 -10.24 11.12
CA ARG A 93 9.33 -10.76 9.86
C ARG A 93 10.82 -11.11 9.98
N GLN A 94 11.21 -12.18 9.34
CA GLN A 94 12.63 -12.44 9.11
C GLN A 94 13.21 -11.35 8.20
N LEU A 95 14.26 -10.69 8.67
CA LEU A 95 14.93 -9.65 7.92
C LEU A 95 15.69 -10.25 6.73
N LEU A 96 15.50 -9.67 5.56
CA LEU A 96 16.23 -10.02 4.35
C LEU A 96 17.53 -9.21 4.26
N SER A 97 18.56 -9.75 3.60
CA SER A 97 19.76 -8.97 3.30
C SER A 97 19.48 -7.86 2.27
N LYS A 98 20.30 -6.81 2.24
CA LYS A 98 20.16 -5.71 1.28
C LYS A 98 20.25 -6.21 -0.16
N GLU A 99 21.12 -7.19 -0.42
CA GLU A 99 21.30 -7.83 -1.74
C GLU A 99 20.03 -8.57 -2.16
N GLN A 100 19.43 -9.31 -1.22
CA GLN A 100 18.17 -10.02 -1.48
C GLN A 100 17.04 -9.05 -1.77
N ILE A 101 16.93 -7.96 -1.04
CA ILE A 101 15.92 -6.92 -1.27
C ILE A 101 16.12 -6.27 -2.63
N ALA A 102 17.36 -5.89 -2.98
CA ALA A 102 17.67 -5.32 -4.29
C ALA A 102 17.31 -6.28 -5.44
N ALA A 103 17.61 -7.56 -5.29
CA ALA A 103 17.23 -8.60 -6.24
C ALA A 103 15.69 -8.72 -6.36
N ASN A 104 14.99 -8.72 -5.24
CA ASN A 104 13.52 -8.77 -5.22
C ASN A 104 12.91 -7.51 -5.88
N VAL A 105 13.41 -6.32 -5.58
CA VAL A 105 12.99 -5.06 -6.25
C VAL A 105 13.17 -5.17 -7.76
N ALA A 106 14.34 -5.62 -8.22
CA ALA A 106 14.60 -5.81 -9.64
C ALA A 106 13.62 -6.82 -10.30
N ALA A 107 13.23 -7.87 -9.56
CA ALA A 107 12.33 -8.90 -10.06
C ALA A 107 10.86 -8.45 -10.11
N ILE A 108 10.39 -7.60 -9.18
CA ILE A 108 8.99 -7.11 -9.20
C ILE A 108 8.76 -5.96 -10.18
N ARG A 109 9.78 -5.18 -10.53
CA ARG A 109 9.69 -4.06 -11.49
C ARG A 109 9.00 -4.44 -12.81
N PRO A 110 9.41 -5.49 -13.54
CA PRO A 110 8.76 -5.88 -14.79
C PRO A 110 7.33 -6.43 -14.58
N GLN A 111 7.00 -6.91 -13.38
CA GLN A 111 5.65 -7.33 -13.05
C GLN A 111 4.71 -6.13 -12.88
N LEU A 112 5.17 -5.07 -12.19
CA LEU A 112 4.43 -3.79 -12.07
C LEU A 112 4.20 -3.16 -13.45
N ALA A 113 5.19 -3.22 -14.34
CA ALA A 113 5.10 -2.67 -15.69
C ALA A 113 4.08 -3.36 -16.61
N ARG A 114 3.59 -4.55 -16.24
CA ARG A 114 2.51 -5.21 -17.00
C ARG A 114 1.14 -4.61 -16.72
N PHE A 115 0.96 -3.93 -15.60
CA PHE A 115 -0.31 -3.37 -15.17
C PHE A 115 -0.41 -1.87 -15.40
N LEU A 116 0.69 -1.15 -15.23
CA LEU A 116 0.76 0.30 -15.32
C LEU A 116 1.43 0.73 -16.63
N ASP A 117 0.89 1.75 -17.26
CA ASP A 117 1.40 2.31 -18.49
C ASP A 117 2.40 3.45 -18.15
N PHE A 118 3.68 3.18 -18.33
CA PHE A 118 4.77 4.11 -18.06
C PHE A 118 5.04 5.07 -19.23
N ASP A 119 4.47 4.79 -20.40
CA ASP A 119 4.65 5.55 -21.62
C ASP A 119 3.39 6.34 -22.02
N ALA A 120 2.36 6.35 -21.17
CA ALA A 120 1.10 7.05 -21.43
C ALA A 120 1.37 8.55 -21.68
N PRO A 121 0.90 9.13 -22.80
CA PRO A 121 1.28 10.51 -23.20
C PRO A 121 0.85 11.58 -22.20
N ALA A 122 -0.30 11.41 -21.54
CA ALA A 122 -0.86 12.43 -20.65
C ALA A 122 -0.53 12.21 -19.16
N ASN A 123 -0.52 10.94 -18.73
CA ASN A 123 -0.40 10.58 -17.33
C ASN A 123 0.41 9.27 -17.15
N PRO A 124 1.69 9.28 -17.56
CA PRO A 124 2.55 8.12 -17.40
C PRO A 124 2.63 7.73 -15.92
N ALA A 125 2.56 6.44 -15.66
CA ALA A 125 2.84 5.91 -14.33
C ALA A 125 4.31 6.16 -13.96
N ARG A 126 4.62 6.15 -12.67
CA ARG A 126 6.01 6.21 -12.18
C ARG A 126 6.29 5.00 -11.32
N LEU A 127 7.51 4.51 -11.41
CA LEU A 127 8.05 3.49 -10.52
C LEU A 127 9.27 4.07 -9.83
N VAL A 128 9.22 4.15 -8.51
CA VAL A 128 10.28 4.68 -7.66
C VAL A 128 10.64 3.69 -6.57
N ASP A 129 11.84 3.84 -6.01
CA ASP A 129 12.31 3.01 -4.90
C ASP A 129 12.54 3.90 -3.67
N ASN A 130 11.94 3.56 -2.54
CA ASN A 130 12.12 4.36 -1.34
C ASN A 130 13.53 4.28 -0.72
N ALA A 131 14.36 3.34 -1.17
CA ALA A 131 15.77 3.32 -0.82
C ALA A 131 16.52 4.57 -1.31
N ASP A 132 16.05 5.20 -2.40
CA ASP A 132 16.69 6.38 -2.98
C ASP A 132 16.63 7.61 -2.05
N TRP A 133 15.58 7.71 -1.21
CA TRP A 133 15.42 8.84 -0.30
C TRP A 133 15.54 8.47 1.18
N LEU A 134 15.23 7.25 1.59
CA LEU A 134 15.42 6.81 2.97
C LEU A 134 16.87 6.41 3.25
N GLY A 135 17.56 5.80 2.28
CA GLY A 135 18.92 5.32 2.43
C GLY A 135 19.94 6.41 2.84
N PRO A 136 19.90 7.62 2.23
CA PRO A 136 20.83 8.70 2.58
C PRO A 136 20.55 9.38 3.93
N VAL A 137 19.37 9.20 4.53
CA VAL A 137 19.02 9.91 5.78
C VAL A 137 19.71 9.24 6.97
N SER A 138 20.50 10.02 7.73
CA SER A 138 21.08 9.51 8.95
C SER A 138 20.02 9.28 10.02
N PHE A 139 20.28 8.34 10.93
CA PHE A 139 19.35 8.06 12.04
C PHE A 139 19.08 9.30 12.90
N LEU A 140 20.09 10.12 13.17
CA LEU A 140 19.94 11.35 13.96
C LEU A 140 19.10 12.39 13.23
N ASP A 141 19.29 12.56 11.92
CA ASP A 141 18.49 13.47 11.11
C ASP A 141 17.04 12.99 11.03
N PHE A 142 16.83 11.68 10.87
CA PHE A 142 15.49 11.11 10.87
C PHE A 142 14.75 11.36 12.20
N LEU A 143 15.40 11.13 13.34
CA LEU A 143 14.80 11.42 14.65
C LEU A 143 14.48 12.91 14.81
N ARG A 144 15.41 13.80 14.43
CA ARG A 144 15.23 15.25 14.53
C ARG A 144 14.13 15.77 13.62
N ASP A 145 14.10 15.32 12.37
CA ASP A 145 13.26 15.94 11.32
C ASP A 145 11.94 15.22 11.07
N VAL A 146 11.85 13.97 11.47
CA VAL A 146 10.65 13.13 11.35
C VAL A 146 10.13 12.73 12.71
N GLY A 147 10.94 12.08 13.54
CA GLY A 147 10.56 11.52 14.83
C GLY A 147 9.86 12.53 15.75
N LYS A 148 10.34 13.78 15.80
CA LYS A 148 9.74 14.84 16.63
C LYS A 148 8.26 15.15 16.31
N HIS A 149 7.78 14.75 15.15
CA HIS A 149 6.39 14.98 14.74
C HIS A 149 5.43 13.89 15.21
N PHE A 150 5.95 12.82 15.79
CA PHE A 150 5.18 11.68 16.29
C PHE A 150 5.33 11.55 17.79
N THR A 151 4.22 11.46 18.51
CA THR A 151 4.27 11.12 19.94
C THR A 151 4.12 9.62 20.11
N VAL A 152 4.83 9.05 21.08
CA VAL A 152 4.74 7.61 21.38
C VAL A 152 3.29 7.21 21.68
N ASN A 153 2.54 8.06 22.40
CA ASN A 153 1.13 7.79 22.71
C ASN A 153 0.27 7.64 21.44
N GLN A 154 0.49 8.48 20.41
CA GLN A 154 -0.21 8.36 19.13
C GLN A 154 0.19 7.09 18.38
N MET A 155 1.48 6.69 18.45
CA MET A 155 1.96 5.48 17.80
C MET A 155 1.40 4.22 18.46
N VAL A 156 1.40 4.16 19.78
CA VAL A 156 0.85 3.02 20.55
C VAL A 156 -0.67 2.88 20.37
N ALA A 157 -1.39 3.97 20.17
CA ALA A 157 -2.83 3.95 19.93
C ALA A 157 -3.23 3.35 18.57
N LYS A 158 -2.28 3.17 17.63
CA LYS A 158 -2.58 2.54 16.33
C LYS A 158 -2.89 1.05 16.52
N GLU A 159 -3.92 0.57 15.84
CA GLU A 159 -4.42 -0.81 15.99
C GLU A 159 -3.34 -1.87 15.77
N SER A 160 -2.52 -1.69 14.71
CA SER A 160 -1.43 -2.62 14.38
C SER A 160 -0.35 -2.70 15.47
N VAL A 161 -0.10 -1.60 16.17
CA VAL A 161 0.86 -1.54 17.27
C VAL A 161 0.24 -2.07 18.56
N ARG A 162 -0.99 -1.62 18.87
CA ARG A 162 -1.71 -2.03 20.07
C ARG A 162 -1.90 -3.55 20.14
N ALA A 163 -2.36 -4.17 19.06
CA ALA A 163 -2.57 -5.61 18.99
C ALA A 163 -1.29 -6.41 19.29
N ARG A 164 -0.12 -5.90 18.84
CA ARG A 164 1.19 -6.52 19.11
C ARG A 164 1.68 -6.27 20.53
N MET A 165 1.38 -5.11 21.14
CA MET A 165 1.77 -4.80 22.53
C MET A 165 0.92 -5.55 23.55
N GLU A 166 -0.34 -5.90 23.21
CA GLU A 166 -1.22 -6.70 24.06
C GLU A 166 -0.82 -8.19 24.05
N ASP A 167 -0.09 -8.64 23.02
CA ASP A 167 0.51 -9.98 22.99
C ASP A 167 1.77 -9.98 23.88
N ARG A 168 1.62 -10.48 25.12
CA ARG A 168 2.65 -10.51 26.15
C ARG A 168 3.82 -11.44 25.82
N ASP A 169 3.60 -12.42 24.97
CA ASP A 169 4.61 -13.45 24.66
C ASP A 169 5.57 -13.00 23.58
N VAL A 170 5.12 -12.20 22.63
CA VAL A 170 5.92 -11.79 21.45
C VAL A 170 6.31 -10.32 21.49
N GLY A 171 5.39 -9.42 21.85
CA GLY A 171 5.62 -7.98 21.85
C GLY A 171 5.86 -7.40 20.45
N ILE A 172 6.40 -6.18 20.40
CA ILE A 172 6.80 -5.50 19.15
C ILE A 172 8.23 -4.98 19.30
N SER A 173 9.11 -5.26 18.34
CA SER A 173 10.46 -4.72 18.34
C SER A 173 10.46 -3.21 18.01
N TYR A 174 11.51 -2.50 18.44
CA TYR A 174 11.67 -1.09 18.06
C TYR A 174 11.74 -0.91 16.55
N THR A 175 12.29 -1.87 15.84
CA THR A 175 12.37 -1.91 14.37
C THR A 175 10.99 -1.89 13.77
N GLU A 176 10.12 -2.83 14.14
CA GLU A 176 8.73 -2.88 13.65
C GLU A 176 7.93 -1.65 14.11
N PHE A 177 8.11 -1.22 15.37
CA PHE A 177 7.44 -0.04 15.92
C PHE A 177 7.73 1.23 15.11
N SER A 178 8.95 1.38 14.62
CA SER A 178 9.38 2.54 13.83
C SER A 178 8.95 2.49 12.35
N TYR A 179 8.48 1.35 11.84
CA TYR A 179 8.09 1.20 10.43
C TYR A 179 7.09 2.29 9.96
N MET A 180 6.11 2.58 10.79
CA MET A 180 5.10 3.62 10.50
C MET A 180 5.72 4.97 10.14
N LEU A 181 6.84 5.34 10.76
CA LEU A 181 7.53 6.61 10.51
C LEU A 181 8.21 6.60 9.14
N LEU A 182 8.74 5.44 8.72
CA LEU A 182 9.38 5.29 7.40
C LEU A 182 8.35 5.47 6.29
N GLN A 183 7.21 4.79 6.38
CA GLN A 183 6.13 4.94 5.41
C GLN A 183 5.50 6.34 5.44
N ALA A 184 5.41 6.97 6.61
CA ALA A 184 4.98 8.36 6.71
C ALA A 184 5.95 9.31 6.01
N TYR A 185 7.25 9.05 6.08
CA TYR A 185 8.26 9.82 5.36
C TYR A 185 8.14 9.62 3.84
N ASP A 186 7.80 8.42 3.36
CA ASP A 186 7.53 8.19 1.95
C ASP A 186 6.42 9.11 1.43
N PHE A 187 5.30 9.18 2.14
CA PHE A 187 4.20 10.05 1.73
C PHE A 187 4.63 11.52 1.71
N TYR A 188 5.28 11.99 2.77
CA TYR A 188 5.83 13.35 2.83
C TYR A 188 6.80 13.63 1.67
N HIS A 189 7.72 12.70 1.39
CA HIS A 189 8.68 12.84 0.30
C HIS A 189 7.99 12.94 -1.07
N LEU A 190 7.06 12.03 -1.34
CA LEU A 190 6.30 12.01 -2.60
C LEU A 190 5.40 13.24 -2.75
N ALA A 191 4.79 13.72 -1.66
CA ALA A 191 4.03 14.97 -1.67
C ALA A 191 4.91 16.17 -1.99
N ARG A 192 6.12 16.22 -1.43
CA ARG A 192 7.08 17.32 -1.67
C ARG A 192 7.65 17.31 -3.08
N VAL A 193 8.04 16.13 -3.59
CA VAL A 193 8.80 16.00 -4.85
C VAL A 193 7.89 15.81 -6.05
N HIS A 194 6.81 15.06 -5.89
CA HIS A 194 5.92 14.68 -6.99
C HIS A 194 4.51 15.25 -6.87
N GLY A 195 4.24 16.09 -5.87
CA GLY A 195 2.90 16.63 -5.64
C GLY A 195 1.87 15.53 -5.33
N CYS A 196 2.30 14.42 -4.72
CA CYS A 196 1.42 13.32 -4.39
C CYS A 196 0.42 13.75 -3.31
N GLU A 197 -0.87 13.52 -3.56
CA GLU A 197 -1.95 13.93 -2.66
C GLU A 197 -2.67 12.75 -2.01
N LEU A 198 -2.61 11.56 -2.59
CA LEU A 198 -3.36 10.39 -2.12
C LEU A 198 -2.44 9.18 -1.95
N GLN A 199 -2.55 8.52 -0.81
CA GLN A 199 -2.02 7.17 -0.62
C GLN A 199 -3.17 6.16 -0.63
N ILE A 200 -3.00 5.06 -1.38
CA ILE A 200 -3.89 3.91 -1.31
C ILE A 200 -3.15 2.69 -0.76
N GLY A 201 -3.88 1.77 -0.14
CA GLY A 201 -3.33 0.52 0.42
C GLY A 201 -4.42 -0.43 0.89
N GLY A 202 -4.07 -1.59 1.41
CA GLY A 202 -5.02 -2.48 2.07
C GLY A 202 -5.60 -1.86 3.36
N SER A 203 -6.71 -2.41 3.88
CA SER A 203 -7.33 -1.89 5.11
C SER A 203 -6.40 -1.95 6.32
N ASP A 204 -5.46 -2.89 6.35
CA ASP A 204 -4.40 -2.98 7.35
C ASP A 204 -3.42 -1.79 7.33
N GLN A 205 -3.40 -1.01 6.24
CA GLN A 205 -2.50 0.14 6.06
C GLN A 205 -3.06 1.46 6.59
N TRP A 206 -4.30 1.51 7.08
CA TRP A 206 -4.94 2.76 7.51
C TRP A 206 -4.11 3.55 8.52
N GLY A 207 -3.51 2.85 9.50
CA GLY A 207 -2.65 3.45 10.50
C GLY A 207 -1.42 4.15 9.90
N ASN A 208 -0.75 3.49 8.96
CA ASN A 208 0.43 4.02 8.28
C ASN A 208 0.06 5.19 7.34
N ILE A 209 -1.04 5.06 6.59
CA ILE A 209 -1.56 6.10 5.70
C ILE A 209 -1.87 7.39 6.47
N THR A 210 -2.61 7.28 7.57
CA THR A 210 -2.97 8.45 8.39
C THR A 210 -1.77 9.10 9.07
N ALA A 211 -0.74 8.33 9.43
CA ALA A 211 0.54 8.85 9.93
C ALA A 211 1.27 9.68 8.85
N GLY A 212 1.27 9.21 7.61
CA GLY A 212 1.86 9.93 6.46
C GLY A 212 1.12 11.21 6.13
N MET A 213 -0.21 11.20 6.19
CA MET A 213 -1.04 12.40 6.01
C MET A 213 -0.73 13.46 7.07
N ASP A 214 -0.62 13.04 8.34
CA ASP A 214 -0.33 13.95 9.45
C ASP A 214 1.07 14.57 9.34
N LEU A 215 2.09 13.77 8.96
CA LEU A 215 3.42 14.28 8.70
C LEU A 215 3.45 15.27 7.53
N THR A 216 2.77 14.97 6.43
CA THR A 216 2.65 15.83 5.25
C THR A 216 2.02 17.17 5.62
N ARG A 217 0.92 17.15 6.38
CA ARG A 217 0.27 18.34 6.89
C ARG A 217 1.20 19.17 7.78
N LYS A 218 1.89 18.54 8.75
CA LYS A 218 2.80 19.22 9.69
C LYS A 218 4.01 19.86 9.02
N LYS A 219 4.53 19.24 7.95
CA LYS A 219 5.79 19.65 7.30
C LYS A 219 5.58 20.53 6.07
N LEU A 220 4.49 20.38 5.35
CA LEU A 220 4.22 21.10 4.10
C LEU A 220 3.00 22.02 4.16
N ASP A 221 2.23 21.98 5.26
CA ASP A 221 0.92 22.66 5.37
C ASP A 221 0.00 22.31 4.18
N ARG A 222 0.07 21.06 3.72
CA ARG A 222 -0.72 20.54 2.61
C ARG A 222 -1.67 19.46 3.10
N ARG A 223 -2.88 19.48 2.58
CA ARG A 223 -3.85 18.42 2.78
C ARG A 223 -3.43 17.20 1.95
N ALA A 224 -3.45 16.05 2.58
CA ALA A 224 -3.24 14.75 1.96
C ALA A 224 -4.44 13.84 2.24
N TRP A 225 -4.63 12.83 1.40
CA TRP A 225 -5.76 11.94 1.44
C TRP A 225 -5.32 10.49 1.57
N GLY A 226 -6.19 9.68 2.17
CA GLY A 226 -6.02 8.24 2.26
C GLY A 226 -7.26 7.51 1.77
N LEU A 227 -7.05 6.36 1.13
CA LEU A 227 -8.10 5.43 0.76
C LEU A 227 -7.60 4.01 0.98
N THR A 228 -8.37 3.19 1.69
CA THR A 228 -8.07 1.78 1.85
C THR A 228 -8.97 0.90 1.00
N LEU A 229 -8.36 -0.17 0.52
CA LEU A 229 -8.98 -1.23 -0.24
C LEU A 229 -9.26 -2.40 0.71
N PRO A 230 -10.37 -3.13 0.54
CA PRO A 230 -10.66 -4.28 1.38
C PRO A 230 -9.59 -5.36 1.21
N LEU A 231 -9.22 -6.00 2.31
CA LEU A 231 -8.46 -7.25 2.24
C LEU A 231 -9.37 -8.35 1.70
N ILE A 232 -9.00 -8.91 0.57
CA ILE A 232 -9.78 -9.99 -0.03
C ILE A 232 -9.55 -11.28 0.75
N THR A 233 -10.65 -11.88 1.17
CA THR A 233 -10.72 -13.24 1.74
C THR A 233 -11.61 -14.10 0.84
N LYS A 234 -11.43 -15.41 0.91
CA LYS A 234 -12.37 -16.35 0.31
C LYS A 234 -13.65 -16.44 1.12
N ALA A 235 -14.71 -16.99 0.54
CA ALA A 235 -16.00 -17.21 1.21
C ALA A 235 -15.91 -18.09 2.49
N ASP A 236 -14.88 -18.91 2.59
CA ASP A 236 -14.57 -19.70 3.79
C ASP A 236 -13.77 -18.94 4.86
N GLY A 237 -13.49 -17.63 4.66
CA GLY A 237 -12.72 -16.78 5.56
C GLY A 237 -11.20 -16.91 5.41
N THR A 238 -10.69 -17.80 4.56
CA THR A 238 -9.26 -17.94 4.34
C THR A 238 -8.68 -16.79 3.51
N LYS A 239 -7.37 -16.53 3.65
CA LYS A 239 -6.71 -15.44 2.91
C LYS A 239 -6.69 -15.73 1.42
N PHE A 240 -7.12 -14.76 0.61
CA PHE A 240 -7.04 -14.82 -0.84
C PHE A 240 -5.58 -14.96 -1.32
N GLY A 241 -5.39 -15.72 -2.41
CA GLY A 241 -4.06 -15.96 -2.97
C GLY A 241 -3.22 -17.00 -2.22
N LYS A 242 -3.79 -17.64 -1.19
CA LYS A 242 -3.21 -18.82 -0.54
C LYS A 242 -4.02 -20.05 -0.87
N THR A 243 -3.32 -21.15 -1.18
CA THR A 243 -3.89 -22.48 -1.42
C THR A 243 -3.17 -23.49 -0.52
N GLU A 244 -3.62 -24.74 -0.47
CA GLU A 244 -2.87 -25.83 0.18
C GLU A 244 -1.44 -25.96 -0.35
N GLY A 245 -1.22 -25.65 -1.64
CA GLY A 245 0.09 -25.60 -2.29
C GLY A 245 0.88 -24.31 -2.04
N GLY A 246 0.42 -23.40 -1.16
CA GLY A 246 1.10 -22.18 -0.79
C GLY A 246 0.57 -20.91 -1.49
N THR A 247 1.44 -19.91 -1.65
CA THR A 247 1.10 -18.62 -2.25
C THR A 247 1.00 -18.71 -3.78
N VAL A 248 -0.03 -18.09 -4.35
CA VAL A 248 -0.20 -17.94 -5.80
C VAL A 248 0.56 -16.70 -6.27
N TRP A 249 1.63 -16.92 -7.02
CA TRP A 249 2.54 -15.89 -7.48
C TRP A 249 2.21 -15.41 -8.88
N LEU A 250 2.57 -14.17 -9.22
CA LEU A 250 2.39 -13.61 -10.57
C LEU A 250 3.54 -13.99 -11.52
N ASP A 251 4.69 -14.43 -10.99
CA ASP A 251 5.80 -14.93 -11.79
C ASP A 251 5.50 -16.37 -12.25
N PRO A 252 5.50 -16.66 -13.57
CA PRO A 252 5.23 -17.99 -14.11
C PRO A 252 6.27 -19.06 -13.70
N ARG A 253 7.46 -18.65 -13.26
CA ARG A 253 8.49 -19.55 -12.72
C ARG A 253 8.12 -20.07 -11.32
N ARG A 254 7.33 -19.32 -10.55
CA ARG A 254 6.86 -19.70 -9.21
C ARG A 254 5.48 -20.36 -9.23
N THR A 255 4.57 -19.82 -10.03
CA THR A 255 3.24 -20.42 -10.26
C THR A 255 3.03 -20.53 -11.76
N SER A 256 3.03 -21.75 -12.28
CA SER A 256 2.84 -21.97 -13.72
C SER A 256 1.52 -21.36 -14.21
N PRO A 257 1.43 -20.95 -15.50
CA PRO A 257 0.18 -20.42 -16.07
C PRO A 257 -1.01 -21.36 -15.87
N TYR A 258 -0.79 -22.66 -15.94
CA TYR A 258 -1.82 -23.66 -15.67
C TYR A 258 -2.31 -23.60 -14.20
N ARG A 259 -1.40 -23.56 -13.23
CA ARG A 259 -1.78 -23.44 -11.80
C ARG A 259 -2.45 -22.12 -11.50
N PHE A 260 -2.01 -21.03 -12.14
CA PHE A 260 -2.63 -19.72 -12.03
C PHE A 260 -4.06 -19.74 -12.59
N TYR A 261 -4.27 -20.36 -13.76
CA TYR A 261 -5.60 -20.57 -14.33
C TYR A 261 -6.48 -21.43 -13.41
N GLN A 262 -5.95 -22.55 -12.90
CA GLN A 262 -6.69 -23.43 -11.99
C GLN A 262 -7.11 -22.73 -10.70
N PHE A 263 -6.30 -21.82 -10.17
CA PHE A 263 -6.66 -20.99 -9.01
C PHE A 263 -7.92 -20.18 -9.27
N TRP A 264 -8.06 -19.59 -10.45
CA TRP A 264 -9.23 -18.79 -10.80
C TRP A 264 -10.47 -19.65 -11.16
N ILE A 265 -10.29 -20.73 -11.92
CA ILE A 265 -11.40 -21.58 -12.33
C ILE A 265 -12.03 -22.35 -11.15
N GLN A 266 -11.28 -22.55 -10.09
CA GLN A 266 -11.72 -23.19 -8.86
C GLN A 266 -12.26 -22.20 -7.82
N THR A 267 -12.50 -20.94 -8.22
CA THR A 267 -13.14 -19.96 -7.34
C THR A 267 -14.54 -20.44 -6.96
N ASP A 268 -14.85 -20.36 -5.66
CA ASP A 268 -16.20 -20.67 -5.14
C ASP A 268 -17.23 -19.73 -5.78
N ASP A 269 -18.38 -20.26 -6.19
CA ASP A 269 -19.44 -19.49 -6.84
C ASP A 269 -19.88 -18.26 -6.03
N ARG A 270 -19.79 -18.33 -4.69
CA ARG A 270 -20.08 -17.22 -3.78
C ARG A 270 -19.12 -16.04 -3.94
N ASP A 271 -17.89 -16.28 -4.42
CA ASP A 271 -16.85 -15.29 -4.59
C ASP A 271 -16.77 -14.73 -6.02
N VAL A 272 -17.28 -15.45 -7.01
CA VAL A 272 -17.13 -15.12 -8.45
C VAL A 272 -17.52 -13.66 -8.73
N VAL A 273 -18.73 -13.25 -8.32
CA VAL A 273 -19.23 -11.89 -8.59
C VAL A 273 -18.32 -10.82 -7.95
N ARG A 274 -17.82 -11.09 -6.74
CA ARG A 274 -16.93 -10.17 -6.02
C ARG A 274 -15.57 -10.04 -6.71
N TYR A 275 -15.02 -11.14 -7.24
CA TYR A 275 -13.70 -11.13 -7.89
C TYR A 275 -13.74 -10.61 -9.33
N LEU A 276 -14.90 -10.68 -10.00
CA LEU A 276 -15.10 -10.11 -11.35
C LEU A 276 -15.33 -8.59 -11.31
N LYS A 277 -15.74 -8.04 -10.20
CA LYS A 277 -15.87 -6.59 -9.99
C LYS A 277 -14.55 -5.95 -9.67
#